data_f2e0ece9db3914cb2de788b3ed344e03
#
_entry.id   f2e0ece9db3914cb2de788b3ed344e03
#
_cell.length_a   1.000
_cell.length_b   1.000
_cell.length_c   1.000
_cell.angle_alpha   90.00
_cell.angle_beta   90.00
_cell.angle_gamma   90.00
#
_symmetry.space_group_name_H-M   'P 1'
#
loop_
_entity.id
_entity.type
_entity.pdbx_description
1 polymer ?
#
loop_
_entity_poly.entity_id
_entity_poly.type
_entity_poly.pdbx_seq_one_letter_code
_entity_poly.pdbx_strand_id
1 'polypeptide(L)' 'MSMNRFTVEETNLMSIYIYDTRGELIEEMTGALPYMDDEMRDMALRTLTKLRAMSDAEFATLE' A
#
# COMPACT_ATOMS: atom_id res chain seq x y z
N MET A 1 -13.75 2.41 16.48
CA MET A 1 -13.92 1.60 15.29
C MET A 1 -12.79 1.86 14.30
N SER A 2 -12.25 0.82 13.75
CA SER A 2 -11.16 0.96 12.78
C SER A 2 -11.65 1.63 11.51
N MET A 3 -10.87 2.57 11.01
CA MET A 3 -11.15 3.24 9.75
C MET A 3 -10.17 2.79 8.68
N ASN A 4 -9.76 1.53 8.76
CA ASN A 4 -8.84 1.00 7.79
C ASN A 4 -9.48 1.04 6.40
N ARG A 5 -8.86 1.80 5.52
CA ARG A 5 -9.35 2.01 4.16
C ARG A 5 -8.97 0.89 3.21
N PHE A 6 -8.11 0.00 3.67
CA PHE A 6 -7.57 -1.06 2.84
C PHE A 6 -8.37 -2.34 3.02
N THR A 7 -8.53 -3.07 1.93
CA THR A 7 -9.11 -4.41 2.00
C THR A 7 -8.10 -5.36 2.63
N VAL A 8 -8.58 -6.55 3.00
CA VAL A 8 -7.68 -7.59 3.53
C VAL A 8 -6.60 -7.91 2.51
N GLU A 9 -6.98 -8.00 1.24
CA GLU A 9 -6.02 -8.32 0.18
C GLU A 9 -4.97 -7.22 0.03
N GLU A 10 -5.40 -5.97 0.11
CA GLU A 10 -4.46 -4.85 0.02
C GLU A 10 -3.53 -4.82 1.22
N THR A 11 -4.06 -5.10 2.40
CA THR A 11 -3.25 -5.16 3.61
C THR A 11 -2.21 -6.28 3.50
N ASN A 12 -2.62 -7.42 2.99
CA ASN A 12 -1.69 -8.54 2.79
C ASN A 12 -0.60 -8.18 1.80
N LEU A 13 -0.95 -7.47 0.73
CA LEU A 13 0.02 -7.04 -0.24
C LEU A 13 1.05 -6.12 0.40
N MET A 14 0.61 -5.14 1.18
CA MET A 14 1.53 -4.23 1.85
C MET A 14 2.47 -4.96 2.79
N SER A 15 2.01 -6.04 3.42
CA SER A 15 2.79 -6.77 4.40
C SER A 15 3.97 -7.54 3.80
N ILE A 16 4.01 -7.68 2.46
CA ILE A 16 5.13 -8.33 1.79
C ILE A 16 6.38 -7.46 1.85
N TYR A 17 6.22 -6.15 1.98
CA TYR A 17 7.32 -5.21 1.88
C TYR A 17 7.80 -4.80 3.26
N ILE A 18 9.09 -4.48 3.34
CA ILE A 18 9.70 -3.96 4.56
C ILE A 18 9.82 -2.45 4.39
N TYR A 19 9.20 -1.71 5.30
CA TYR A 19 9.18 -0.25 5.21
C TYR A 19 9.04 0.36 6.60
N ASP A 20 9.60 1.55 6.76
CA ASP A 20 9.44 2.33 7.99
C ASP A 20 8.50 3.50 7.79
N THR A 21 8.37 3.99 6.55
CA THR A 21 7.55 5.16 6.26
C THR A 21 6.63 4.88 5.09
N ARG A 22 5.57 5.72 5.00
CA ARG A 22 4.63 5.63 3.88
C ARG A 22 5.35 5.82 2.55
N GLY A 23 6.28 6.79 2.49
CA GLY A 23 7.02 7.03 1.27
C GLY A 23 7.84 5.84 0.82
N GLU A 24 8.47 5.15 1.78
CA GLU A 24 9.23 3.95 1.45
C GLU A 24 8.34 2.85 0.89
N LEU A 25 7.18 2.65 1.49
CA LEU A 25 6.24 1.65 0.98
C LEU A 25 5.81 1.98 -0.44
N ILE A 26 5.51 3.25 -0.70
CA ILE A 26 5.12 3.69 -2.04
C ILE A 26 6.23 3.40 -3.04
N GLU A 27 7.48 3.69 -2.68
CA GLU A 27 8.63 3.45 -3.55
C GLU A 27 8.81 1.97 -3.82
N GLU A 28 8.72 1.15 -2.78
CA GLU A 28 8.89 -0.29 -2.92
C GLU A 28 7.84 -0.88 -3.85
N MET A 29 6.58 -0.51 -3.63
CA MET A 29 5.50 -1.04 -4.45
C MET A 29 5.59 -0.54 -5.89
N THR A 30 5.92 0.74 -6.07
CA THR A 30 6.07 1.29 -7.41
C THR A 30 7.15 0.57 -8.19
N GLY A 31 8.28 0.29 -7.54
CA GLY A 31 9.38 -0.42 -8.17
C GLY A 31 9.05 -1.85 -8.52
N ALA A 32 8.07 -2.45 -7.83
CA ALA A 32 7.67 -3.82 -8.08
C ALA A 32 6.61 -3.96 -9.17
N LEU A 33 5.95 -2.87 -9.54
CA LEU A 33 4.85 -2.93 -10.53
C LEU A 33 5.21 -3.66 -11.82
N PRO A 34 6.39 -3.41 -12.43
CA PRO A 34 6.73 -4.09 -13.68
C PRO A 34 6.85 -5.60 -13.57
N TYR A 35 7.00 -6.11 -12.36
CA TYR A 35 7.20 -7.54 -12.13
C TYR A 35 5.92 -8.25 -11.70
N MET A 36 4.81 -7.53 -11.63
CA MET A 36 3.53 -8.07 -11.20
C MET A 36 2.69 -8.50 -12.40
N ASP A 37 1.84 -9.52 -12.20
CA ASP A 37 0.86 -9.85 -13.21
C ASP A 37 -0.27 -8.80 -13.17
N ASP A 38 -1.24 -8.92 -14.09
CA ASP A 38 -2.27 -7.90 -14.25
C ASP A 38 -3.14 -7.75 -13.01
N GLU A 39 -3.53 -8.86 -12.39
CA GLU A 39 -4.37 -8.81 -11.20
C GLU A 39 -3.63 -8.16 -10.02
N MET A 40 -2.40 -8.57 -9.83
CA MET A 40 -1.58 -8.02 -8.75
C MET A 40 -1.32 -6.54 -8.98
N ARG A 41 -1.04 -6.16 -10.23
CA ARG A 41 -0.78 -4.78 -10.56
C ARG A 41 -2.00 -3.90 -10.30
N ASP A 42 -3.19 -4.39 -10.65
CA ASP A 42 -4.41 -3.64 -10.37
C ASP A 42 -4.59 -3.41 -8.88
N MET A 43 -4.36 -4.43 -8.09
CA MET A 43 -4.46 -4.33 -6.64
C MET A 43 -3.42 -3.34 -6.10
N ALA A 44 -2.20 -3.43 -6.59
CA ALA A 44 -1.13 -2.54 -6.17
C ALA A 44 -1.42 -1.08 -6.54
N LEU A 45 -1.98 -0.85 -7.71
CA LEU A 45 -2.32 0.50 -8.13
C LEU A 45 -3.42 1.10 -7.26
N ARG A 46 -4.42 0.30 -6.89
CA ARG A 46 -5.45 0.76 -5.97
C ARG A 46 -4.87 1.09 -4.60
N THR A 47 -3.98 0.21 -4.13
CA THR A 47 -3.32 0.43 -2.84
C THR A 47 -2.48 1.70 -2.87
N LEU A 48 -1.73 1.90 -3.95
CA LEU A 48 -0.90 3.09 -4.11
C LEU A 48 -1.74 4.36 -4.15
N THR A 49 -2.87 4.32 -4.82
CA THR A 49 -3.77 5.47 -4.86
C THR A 49 -4.22 5.85 -3.46
N LYS A 50 -4.57 4.86 -2.64
CA LYS A 50 -4.98 5.10 -1.26
C LYS A 50 -3.81 5.64 -0.43
N LEU A 51 -2.63 5.07 -0.61
CA LEU A 51 -1.45 5.52 0.13
C LEU A 51 -1.10 6.96 -0.19
N ARG A 52 -1.20 7.34 -1.45
CA ARG A 52 -0.89 8.71 -1.86
C ARG A 52 -1.92 9.72 -1.39
N ALA A 53 -3.14 9.26 -1.15
CA ALA A 53 -4.22 10.14 -0.73
C ALA A 53 -4.20 10.43 0.77
N MET A 54 -3.43 9.67 1.54
CA MET A 54 -3.37 9.86 2.99
C MET A 54 -2.09 10.58 3.38
N SER A 55 -2.13 11.20 4.56
CA SER A 55 -0.96 11.84 5.12
C SER A 55 -0.10 10.82 5.88
N ASP A 56 1.13 11.23 6.20
CA ASP A 56 2.01 10.41 7.03
C ASP A 56 1.39 10.15 8.40
N ALA A 57 0.71 11.15 8.96
CA ALA A 57 0.05 10.99 10.25
C ALA A 57 -1.07 9.95 10.17
N GLU A 58 -1.85 10.00 9.10
CA GLU A 58 -2.91 9.02 8.90
C GLU A 58 -2.35 7.61 8.75
N PHE A 59 -1.26 7.49 7.98
CA PHE A 59 -0.63 6.21 7.77
C PHE A 59 -0.12 5.63 9.10
N ALA A 60 0.45 6.48 9.94
CA ALA A 60 1.02 6.04 11.21
C ALA A 60 -0.04 5.50 12.17
N THR A 61 -1.32 5.85 11.97
CA THR A 61 -2.40 5.37 12.83
C THR A 61 -3.08 4.12 12.29
N LEU A 62 -2.67 3.62 11.14
CA LEU A 62 -3.23 2.38 10.61
C LEU A 62 -2.79 1.19 11.43
N GLU A 63 -3.63 0.17 11.49
CA GLU A 63 -3.31 -1.05 12.22
C GLU A 63 -3.27 -2.25 11.32
#